data_b10767a427ce5c73ac4e05b74c911d0a
#
_entry.id   b10767a427ce5c73ac4e05b74c911d0a
#
_cell.length_a   1.000
_cell.length_b   1.000
_cell.length_c   1.000
_cell.angle_alpha   90.00
_cell.angle_beta   90.00
_cell.angle_gamma   90.00
#
_symmetry.space_group_name_H-M   'P 1'
#
loop_
_entity.id
_entity.type
_entity.pdbx_description
1 polymer ?
#
loop_
_entity_poly.entity_id
_entity_poly.type
_entity_poly.pdbx_seq_one_letter_code
_entity_poly.pdbx_strand_id
1 'polypeptide(L)'
;DNLDPEKILAVMMQGEKPGGHSDRSVGIGTIEFAVWDAIAKIEEKPAFRSIEARYNPGGAKPKMFVYVGGGWYAPGKGTPELLDEMRGYLDMGYSQLKMKIGGASVAEDMSRLEAVLKLVGDDGWNLAVDANCGLTREAAFEYAKAMTPYNLRWYEEATDPLDYGLLAELADVYEAPLATGENLFSTQDVQNLVRFGGMRADHDVLQTDPPQSYGVVAVTRTIKMLKENGWTENGLMPHGGNQMSLHIAAGLGM
;
A
#
# COMPACT_ATOMS: atom_id res chain seq x y z
N ASP A 1 27.61 -10.02 17.45
CA ASP A 1 27.60 -9.99 15.98
C ASP A 1 26.71 -11.08 15.36
N ASN A 2 25.73 -11.61 16.13
CA ASN A 2 24.81 -12.64 15.65
C ASN A 2 23.47 -12.10 15.12
N LEU A 3 23.24 -10.78 15.19
CA LEU A 3 22.03 -10.14 14.70
C LEU A 3 22.24 -9.58 13.29
N ASP A 4 22.42 -10.50 12.32
CA ASP A 4 22.46 -10.19 10.91
C ASP A 4 21.07 -10.54 10.30
N PRO A 5 20.25 -9.55 9.93
CA PRO A 5 18.89 -9.80 9.44
C PRO A 5 18.87 -10.65 8.16
N GLU A 6 19.87 -10.55 7.28
CA GLU A 6 19.97 -11.37 6.07
C GLU A 6 20.17 -12.85 6.41
N LYS A 7 21.04 -13.16 7.37
CA LYS A 7 21.25 -14.53 7.85
C LYS A 7 20.05 -15.08 8.59
N ILE A 8 19.40 -14.25 9.42
CA ILE A 8 18.21 -14.66 10.17
C ILE A 8 17.09 -15.01 9.19
N LEU A 9 16.81 -14.17 8.20
CA LEU A 9 15.82 -14.48 7.18
C LEU A 9 16.18 -15.76 6.42
N ALA A 10 17.45 -15.93 6.04
CA ALA A 10 17.90 -17.14 5.33
C ALA A 10 17.67 -18.42 6.15
N VAL A 11 17.90 -18.36 7.48
CA VAL A 11 17.63 -19.50 8.38
C VAL A 11 16.13 -19.77 8.49
N MET A 12 15.31 -18.73 8.65
CA MET A 12 13.83 -18.90 8.70
C MET A 12 13.25 -19.45 7.40
N MET A 13 13.89 -19.20 6.26
CA MET A 13 13.48 -19.72 4.96
C MET A 13 14.10 -21.06 4.60
N GLN A 14 14.96 -21.63 5.45
CA GLN A 14 15.64 -22.90 5.15
C GLN A 14 14.64 -24.04 5.07
N GLY A 15 14.62 -24.74 3.94
CA GLY A 15 13.74 -25.87 3.69
C GLY A 15 12.30 -25.49 3.30
N GLU A 16 11.98 -24.20 3.26
CA GLU A 16 10.69 -23.75 2.79
C GLU A 16 10.53 -23.94 1.28
N LYS A 17 9.37 -24.42 0.86
CA LYS A 17 9.07 -24.54 -0.58
C LYS A 17 8.71 -23.18 -1.17
N PRO A 18 9.14 -22.90 -2.42
CA PRO A 18 8.71 -21.69 -3.11
C PRO A 18 7.21 -21.73 -3.41
N GLY A 19 6.59 -20.53 -3.46
CA GLY A 19 5.15 -20.37 -3.64
C GLY A 19 4.34 -20.55 -2.36
N GLY A 20 3.03 -20.39 -2.45
CA GLY A 20 2.12 -20.51 -1.30
C GLY A 20 2.43 -19.48 -0.20
N HIS A 21 2.62 -18.23 -0.60
CA HIS A 21 2.84 -17.12 0.32
C HIS A 21 1.51 -16.72 0.99
N SER A 22 1.48 -16.53 2.27
CA SER A 22 0.39 -16.03 3.10
C SER A 22 0.80 -16.14 4.57
N ASP A 23 0.25 -17.07 5.35
CA ASP A 23 0.55 -17.25 6.79
C ASP A 23 2.05 -17.34 7.07
N ARG A 24 2.80 -18.05 6.19
CA ARG A 24 4.26 -18.17 6.31
C ARG A 24 4.94 -16.80 6.18
N SER A 25 4.58 -16.00 5.18
CA SER A 25 5.20 -14.69 4.95
C SER A 25 4.89 -13.72 6.07
N VAL A 26 3.67 -13.74 6.59
CA VAL A 26 3.24 -12.96 7.75
C VAL A 26 3.98 -13.40 9.03
N GLY A 27 4.07 -14.71 9.28
CA GLY A 27 4.79 -15.24 10.45
C GLY A 27 6.27 -14.85 10.45
N ILE A 28 6.94 -15.02 9.32
CA ILE A 28 8.36 -14.67 9.17
C ILE A 28 8.57 -13.16 9.24
N GLY A 29 7.73 -12.37 8.57
CA GLY A 29 7.82 -10.91 8.58
C GLY A 29 7.61 -10.30 9.96
N THR A 30 6.70 -10.87 10.76
CA THR A 30 6.48 -10.46 12.15
C THR A 30 7.71 -10.70 13.02
N ILE A 31 8.36 -11.86 12.88
CA ILE A 31 9.61 -12.17 13.61
C ILE A 31 10.74 -11.25 13.14
N GLU A 32 10.84 -11.02 11.85
CA GLU A 32 11.86 -10.16 11.25
C GLU A 32 11.73 -8.70 11.74
N PHE A 33 10.51 -8.20 11.94
CA PHE A 33 10.27 -6.89 12.54
C PHE A 33 10.80 -6.81 13.97
N ALA A 34 10.61 -7.86 14.79
CA ALA A 34 11.16 -7.91 16.13
C ALA A 34 12.70 -7.92 16.13
N VAL A 35 13.31 -8.55 15.14
CA VAL A 35 14.77 -8.52 14.95
C VAL A 35 15.25 -7.10 14.64
N TRP A 36 14.58 -6.37 13.76
CA TRP A 36 14.93 -4.98 13.45
C TRP A 36 14.72 -4.03 14.62
N ASP A 37 13.68 -4.23 15.42
CA ASP A 37 13.46 -3.48 16.64
C ASP A 37 14.61 -3.73 17.65
N ALA A 38 15.02 -5.00 17.80
CA ALA A 38 16.16 -5.37 18.65
C ALA A 38 17.47 -4.76 18.15
N ILE A 39 17.75 -4.80 16.85
CA ILE A 39 18.94 -4.18 16.24
C ILE A 39 18.97 -2.68 16.54
N ALA A 40 17.86 -1.99 16.29
CA ALA A 40 17.76 -0.55 16.53
C ALA A 40 18.00 -0.17 17.98
N LYS A 41 17.48 -0.94 18.93
CA LYS A 41 17.68 -0.77 20.37
C LYS A 41 19.13 -1.02 20.78
N ILE A 42 19.78 -2.05 20.24
CA ILE A 42 21.20 -2.34 20.50
C ILE A 42 22.11 -1.26 19.93
N GLU A 43 21.78 -0.73 18.75
CA GLU A 43 22.52 0.36 18.11
C GLU A 43 22.20 1.74 18.72
N GLU A 44 21.25 1.80 19.67
CA GLU A 44 20.74 3.05 20.28
C GLU A 44 20.31 4.09 19.22
N LYS A 45 19.61 3.63 18.15
CA LYS A 45 19.17 4.45 17.04
C LYS A 45 17.70 4.17 16.73
N PRO A 46 16.97 5.16 16.18
CA PRO A 46 15.67 4.87 15.57
C PRO A 46 15.82 3.83 14.44
N ALA A 47 14.87 2.89 14.31
CA ALA A 47 14.97 1.79 13.36
C ALA A 47 15.21 2.25 11.92
N PHE A 48 14.63 3.39 11.49
CA PHE A 48 14.87 3.92 10.15
C PHE A 48 16.35 4.26 9.88
N ARG A 49 17.13 4.65 10.90
CA ARG A 49 18.57 4.91 10.77
C ARG A 49 19.38 3.61 10.63
N SER A 50 18.96 2.55 11.28
CA SER A 50 19.57 1.23 11.14
C SER A 50 19.28 0.61 9.76
N ILE A 51 18.08 0.84 9.25
CA ILE A 51 17.67 0.43 7.89
C ILE A 51 18.43 1.25 6.82
N GLU A 52 18.42 2.58 6.96
CA GLU A 52 19.18 3.49 6.08
C GLU A 52 20.65 3.09 5.95
N ALA A 53 21.31 2.88 7.07
CA ALA A 53 22.74 2.56 7.09
C ALA A 53 23.09 1.28 6.29
N ARG A 54 22.14 0.34 6.21
CA ARG A 54 22.35 -0.94 5.52
C ARG A 54 21.90 -0.94 4.06
N TYR A 55 20.80 -0.27 3.76
CA TYR A 55 20.12 -0.41 2.46
C TYR A 55 19.98 0.87 1.64
N ASN A 56 20.14 2.04 2.25
CA ASN A 56 19.96 3.33 1.57
C ASN A 56 20.85 4.42 2.18
N PRO A 57 22.19 4.26 2.22
CA PRO A 57 23.07 5.17 2.93
C PRO A 57 22.91 6.63 2.50
N GLY A 58 22.52 7.50 3.44
CA GLY A 58 22.30 8.93 3.19
C GLY A 58 20.98 9.30 2.54
N GLY A 59 20.12 8.31 2.24
CA GLY A 59 18.87 8.53 1.51
C GLY A 59 17.60 8.55 2.37
N ALA A 60 17.70 8.47 3.70
CA ALA A 60 16.52 8.49 4.57
C ALA A 60 15.75 9.81 4.49
N LYS A 61 14.43 9.71 4.45
CA LYS A 61 13.51 10.85 4.50
C LYS A 61 12.78 10.86 5.85
N PRO A 62 13.19 11.69 6.82
CA PRO A 62 12.54 11.74 8.14
C PRO A 62 11.17 12.44 8.12
N LYS A 63 10.85 13.14 7.04
CA LYS A 63 9.52 13.69 6.77
C LYS A 63 8.96 13.00 5.54
N MET A 64 7.78 12.43 5.69
CA MET A 64 7.15 11.61 4.67
C MET A 64 5.73 12.06 4.40
N PHE A 65 5.27 11.79 3.20
CA PHE A 65 3.85 11.82 2.88
C PHE A 65 3.12 10.74 3.67
N VAL A 66 1.97 11.08 4.24
CA VAL A 66 1.06 10.14 4.89
C VAL A 66 -0.37 10.46 4.50
N TYR A 67 -1.20 9.44 4.46
CA TYR A 67 -2.65 9.58 4.31
C TYR A 67 -3.34 8.79 5.42
N VAL A 68 -4.64 9.06 5.64
CA VAL A 68 -5.44 8.32 6.58
C VAL A 68 -6.60 7.62 5.88
N GLY A 69 -6.78 6.33 6.18
CA GLY A 69 -7.87 5.51 5.67
C GLY A 69 -9.05 5.44 6.62
N GLY A 70 -10.26 5.50 6.08
CA GLY A 70 -11.51 5.39 6.82
C GLY A 70 -12.69 5.09 5.90
N GLY A 71 -13.89 5.50 6.30
CA GLY A 71 -15.09 5.34 5.49
C GLY A 71 -15.60 3.91 5.40
N TRP A 72 -15.29 3.07 6.39
CA TRP A 72 -15.80 1.70 6.49
C TRP A 72 -17.32 1.69 6.57
N TYR A 73 -17.94 0.70 5.95
CA TYR A 73 -19.37 0.45 6.06
C TYR A 73 -19.68 -0.18 7.41
N ALA A 74 -20.73 0.33 8.07
CA ALA A 74 -21.23 -0.26 9.31
C ALA A 74 -22.75 -0.03 9.41
N PRO A 75 -23.50 -0.89 10.10
CA PRO A 75 -24.91 -0.67 10.35
C PRO A 75 -25.15 0.69 11.02
N GLY A 76 -26.04 1.50 10.46
CA GLY A 76 -26.37 2.84 10.97
C GLY A 76 -25.35 3.93 10.63
N LYS A 77 -24.30 3.62 9.89
CA LYS A 77 -23.30 4.59 9.42
C LYS A 77 -23.66 5.06 8.01
N GLY A 78 -24.31 6.22 7.93
CA GLY A 78 -24.64 6.89 6.67
C GLY A 78 -23.61 7.95 6.27
N THR A 79 -23.99 8.79 5.31
CA THR A 79 -23.12 9.90 4.86
C THR A 79 -22.80 10.90 5.97
N PRO A 80 -23.69 11.28 6.90
CA PRO A 80 -23.34 12.17 8.01
C PRO A 80 -22.21 11.63 8.87
N GLU A 81 -22.29 10.37 9.31
CA GLU A 81 -21.27 9.72 10.14
C GLU A 81 -19.94 9.54 9.38
N LEU A 82 -19.99 9.28 8.07
CA LEU A 82 -18.82 9.29 7.22
C LEU A 82 -18.15 10.66 7.20
N LEU A 83 -18.93 11.74 7.01
CA LEU A 83 -18.38 13.09 6.97
C LEU A 83 -17.82 13.52 8.33
N ASP A 84 -18.41 13.11 9.43
CA ASP A 84 -17.90 13.41 10.77
C ASP A 84 -16.58 12.68 11.02
N GLU A 85 -16.44 11.42 10.59
CA GLU A 85 -15.18 10.69 10.63
C GLU A 85 -14.10 11.41 9.82
N MET A 86 -14.39 11.78 8.57
CA MET A 86 -13.43 12.43 7.67
C MET A 86 -13.03 13.82 8.17
N ARG A 87 -13.94 14.61 8.73
CA ARG A 87 -13.62 15.88 9.40
C ARG A 87 -12.68 15.66 10.59
N GLY A 88 -12.92 14.63 11.39
CA GLY A 88 -12.05 14.29 12.50
C GLY A 88 -10.60 14.05 12.07
N TYR A 89 -10.39 13.43 10.91
CA TYR A 89 -9.05 13.26 10.36
C TYR A 89 -8.41 14.58 9.88
N LEU A 90 -9.20 15.43 9.22
CA LEU A 90 -8.74 16.77 8.81
C LEU A 90 -8.39 17.64 10.05
N ASP A 91 -9.17 17.56 11.12
CA ASP A 91 -8.91 18.27 12.37
C ASP A 91 -7.63 17.78 13.08
N MET A 92 -7.26 16.52 12.89
CA MET A 92 -5.96 15.98 13.32
C MET A 92 -4.76 16.43 12.45
N GLY A 93 -5.03 17.14 11.35
CA GLY A 93 -4.01 17.71 10.47
C GLY A 93 -3.67 16.84 9.24
N TYR A 94 -4.41 15.75 8.98
CA TYR A 94 -4.28 15.04 7.73
C TYR A 94 -4.90 15.86 6.58
N SER A 95 -4.26 15.85 5.43
CA SER A 95 -4.76 16.52 4.21
C SER A 95 -5.10 15.55 3.09
N GLN A 96 -4.77 14.27 3.29
CA GLN A 96 -4.97 13.21 2.32
C GLN A 96 -5.82 12.12 2.96
N LEU A 97 -6.94 11.81 2.32
CA LEU A 97 -7.91 10.83 2.83
C LEU A 97 -7.99 9.63 1.88
N LYS A 98 -8.31 8.47 2.42
CA LYS A 98 -8.71 7.28 1.67
C LYS A 98 -10.04 6.78 2.22
N MET A 99 -11.02 6.49 1.36
CA MET A 99 -12.31 5.95 1.78
C MET A 99 -12.61 4.61 1.11
N LYS A 100 -13.40 3.78 1.79
CA LYS A 100 -13.85 2.51 1.24
C LYS A 100 -15.01 2.69 0.26
N ILE A 101 -14.97 1.90 -0.83
CA ILE A 101 -16.03 1.76 -1.84
C ILE A 101 -16.34 0.28 -2.07
N GLY A 102 -17.41 -0.02 -2.79
CA GLY A 102 -17.77 -1.39 -3.15
C GLY A 102 -18.70 -2.09 -2.17
N GLY A 103 -19.03 -1.47 -1.03
CA GLY A 103 -19.98 -2.03 -0.07
C GLY A 103 -21.43 -1.57 -0.27
N ALA A 104 -21.68 -0.69 -1.25
CA ALA A 104 -22.99 -0.17 -1.61
C ALA A 104 -23.15 -0.20 -3.15
N SER A 105 -24.25 0.35 -3.67
CA SER A 105 -24.38 0.55 -5.12
C SER A 105 -23.41 1.61 -5.63
N VAL A 106 -23.01 1.54 -6.91
CA VAL A 106 -22.13 2.57 -7.52
C VAL A 106 -22.69 3.97 -7.32
N ALA A 107 -24.01 4.16 -7.53
CA ALA A 107 -24.65 5.47 -7.34
C ALA A 107 -24.56 6.00 -5.91
N GLU A 108 -24.72 5.13 -4.92
CA GLU A 108 -24.60 5.47 -3.52
C GLU A 108 -23.15 5.80 -3.13
N ASP A 109 -22.19 5.00 -3.60
CA ASP A 109 -20.78 5.26 -3.35
C ASP A 109 -20.29 6.53 -4.05
N MET A 110 -20.79 6.85 -5.24
CA MET A 110 -20.49 8.15 -5.88
C MET A 110 -21.05 9.32 -5.06
N SER A 111 -22.26 9.19 -4.50
CA SER A 111 -22.81 10.22 -3.61
C SER A 111 -21.98 10.40 -2.32
N ARG A 112 -21.48 9.30 -1.75
CA ARG A 112 -20.57 9.32 -0.58
C ARG A 112 -19.22 9.98 -0.96
N LEU A 113 -18.66 9.62 -2.10
CA LEU A 113 -17.42 10.16 -2.62
C LEU A 113 -17.52 11.68 -2.86
N GLU A 114 -18.58 12.13 -3.54
CA GLU A 114 -18.83 13.57 -3.77
C GLU A 114 -18.97 14.35 -2.47
N ALA A 115 -19.61 13.76 -1.46
CA ALA A 115 -19.73 14.40 -0.15
C ALA A 115 -18.36 14.56 0.55
N VAL A 116 -17.48 13.56 0.45
CA VAL A 116 -16.11 13.63 0.98
C VAL A 116 -15.23 14.57 0.15
N LEU A 117 -15.35 14.59 -1.18
CA LEU A 117 -14.61 15.53 -2.05
C LEU A 117 -14.81 16.98 -1.62
N LYS A 118 -16.03 17.38 -1.27
CA LYS A 118 -16.33 18.72 -0.77
C LYS A 118 -15.56 19.10 0.50
N LEU A 119 -15.24 18.12 1.34
CA LEU A 119 -14.42 18.36 2.55
C LEU A 119 -12.96 18.65 2.21
N VAL A 120 -12.44 18.08 1.12
CA VAL A 120 -11.04 18.26 0.67
C VAL A 120 -10.91 19.32 -0.45
N GLY A 121 -11.93 20.17 -0.59
CA GLY A 121 -11.91 21.33 -1.50
C GLY A 121 -12.16 20.98 -2.97
N ASP A 122 -12.92 19.93 -3.22
CA ASP A 122 -13.23 19.38 -4.56
C ASP A 122 -11.98 18.98 -5.37
N ASP A 123 -10.86 18.75 -4.71
CA ASP A 123 -9.62 18.27 -5.33
C ASP A 123 -9.50 16.74 -5.13
N GLY A 124 -9.77 15.99 -6.20
CA GLY A 124 -9.68 14.52 -6.19
C GLY A 124 -8.30 13.98 -5.85
N TRP A 125 -7.23 14.79 -6.07
CA TRP A 125 -5.87 14.41 -5.68
C TRP A 125 -5.69 14.30 -4.15
N ASN A 126 -6.61 14.84 -3.37
CA ASN A 126 -6.65 14.72 -1.92
C ASN A 126 -7.47 13.51 -1.42
N LEU A 127 -8.06 12.73 -2.33
CA LEU A 127 -8.90 11.57 -2.00
C LEU A 127 -8.50 10.34 -2.81
N ALA A 128 -8.23 9.25 -2.11
CA ALA A 128 -8.10 7.92 -2.68
C ALA A 128 -9.34 7.06 -2.34
N VAL A 129 -9.60 6.04 -3.12
CA VAL A 129 -10.64 5.06 -2.85
C VAL A 129 -10.11 3.65 -2.86
N ASP A 130 -10.75 2.75 -2.11
CA ASP A 130 -10.26 1.39 -1.87
C ASP A 130 -11.44 0.40 -1.86
N ALA A 131 -11.41 -0.57 -2.76
CA ALA A 131 -12.43 -1.60 -2.92
C ALA A 131 -12.06 -2.94 -2.24
N ASN A 132 -10.88 -3.04 -1.62
CA ASN A 132 -10.40 -4.24 -0.92
C ASN A 132 -10.62 -5.54 -1.71
N CYS A 133 -10.25 -5.56 -2.97
CA CYS A 133 -10.34 -6.71 -3.87
C CYS A 133 -11.76 -7.31 -4.03
N GLY A 134 -12.78 -6.55 -3.64
CA GLY A 134 -14.16 -7.06 -3.48
C GLY A 134 -15.04 -6.99 -4.73
N LEU A 135 -14.57 -6.39 -5.84
CA LEU A 135 -15.43 -6.15 -6.99
C LEU A 135 -15.33 -7.26 -8.04
N THR A 136 -16.46 -7.55 -8.68
CA THR A 136 -16.46 -8.32 -9.92
C THR A 136 -15.86 -7.50 -11.05
N ARG A 137 -15.51 -8.16 -12.17
CA ARG A 137 -15.02 -7.46 -13.37
C ARG A 137 -15.95 -6.33 -13.79
N GLU A 138 -17.24 -6.61 -13.92
CA GLU A 138 -18.24 -5.64 -14.36
C GLU A 138 -18.33 -4.44 -13.42
N ALA A 139 -18.37 -4.70 -12.11
CA ALA A 139 -18.40 -3.65 -11.09
C ALA A 139 -17.12 -2.80 -11.11
N ALA A 140 -15.93 -3.41 -11.21
CA ALA A 140 -14.67 -2.67 -11.27
C ALA A 140 -14.63 -1.66 -12.42
N PHE A 141 -15.11 -2.06 -13.61
CA PHE A 141 -15.20 -1.16 -14.78
C PHE A 141 -16.30 -0.10 -14.63
N GLU A 142 -17.43 -0.45 -14.01
CA GLU A 142 -18.50 0.52 -13.71
C GLU A 142 -18.01 1.60 -12.76
N TYR A 143 -17.31 1.23 -11.69
CA TYR A 143 -16.67 2.17 -10.76
C TYR A 143 -15.62 3.02 -11.47
N ALA A 144 -14.72 2.43 -12.25
CA ALA A 144 -13.70 3.17 -13.01
C ALA A 144 -14.33 4.25 -13.90
N LYS A 145 -15.37 3.90 -14.65
CA LYS A 145 -16.13 4.83 -15.49
C LYS A 145 -16.79 5.94 -14.66
N ALA A 146 -17.43 5.60 -13.54
CA ALA A 146 -18.12 6.57 -12.68
C ALA A 146 -17.13 7.53 -12.01
N MET A 147 -15.92 7.08 -11.68
CA MET A 147 -14.90 7.87 -11.00
C MET A 147 -14.02 8.71 -11.93
N THR A 148 -14.03 8.46 -13.25
CA THR A 148 -13.22 9.21 -14.23
C THR A 148 -13.29 10.75 -14.07
N PRO A 149 -14.46 11.37 -13.79
CA PRO A 149 -14.55 12.83 -13.70
C PRO A 149 -13.84 13.43 -12.49
N TYR A 150 -13.51 12.63 -11.46
CA TYR A 150 -13.05 13.17 -10.17
C TYR A 150 -11.53 13.28 -10.07
N ASN A 151 -10.76 12.68 -10.98
CA ASN A 151 -9.29 12.69 -10.97
C ASN A 151 -8.72 12.32 -9.58
N LEU A 152 -9.15 11.18 -9.05
CA LEU A 152 -8.78 10.70 -7.72
C LEU A 152 -7.29 10.41 -7.63
N ARG A 153 -6.75 10.48 -6.42
CA ARG A 153 -5.36 10.14 -6.14
C ARG A 153 -5.00 8.74 -6.59
N TRP A 154 -5.85 7.75 -6.26
CA TRP A 154 -5.80 6.41 -6.82
C TRP A 154 -7.11 5.64 -6.59
N TYR A 155 -7.29 4.59 -7.39
CA TYR A 155 -8.27 3.54 -7.20
C TYR A 155 -7.54 2.28 -6.74
N GLU A 156 -7.75 1.87 -5.48
CA GLU A 156 -7.03 0.81 -4.80
C GLU A 156 -7.80 -0.50 -4.83
N GLU A 157 -7.07 -1.60 -5.11
CA GLU A 157 -7.54 -2.98 -5.00
C GLU A 157 -8.92 -3.25 -5.62
N ALA A 158 -9.10 -2.81 -6.87
CA ALA A 158 -10.35 -2.95 -7.58
C ALA A 158 -10.80 -4.42 -7.74
N THR A 159 -9.85 -5.34 -7.93
CA THR A 159 -10.11 -6.73 -8.29
C THR A 159 -9.24 -7.69 -7.47
N ASP A 160 -9.42 -9.01 -7.66
CA ASP A 160 -8.55 -10.02 -7.05
C ASP A 160 -7.07 -9.66 -7.28
N PRO A 161 -6.22 -9.63 -6.23
CA PRO A 161 -4.85 -9.17 -6.32
C PRO A 161 -3.96 -10.06 -7.20
N LEU A 162 -4.36 -11.28 -7.49
CA LEU A 162 -3.64 -12.23 -8.34
C LEU A 162 -4.20 -12.31 -9.77
N ASP A 163 -5.32 -11.63 -10.07
CA ASP A 163 -5.83 -11.52 -11.44
C ASP A 163 -5.14 -10.36 -12.18
N TYR A 164 -3.86 -10.58 -12.48
CA TYR A 164 -3.04 -9.59 -13.20
C TYR A 164 -3.60 -9.22 -14.58
N GLY A 165 -4.26 -10.17 -15.25
CA GLY A 165 -4.88 -9.92 -16.56
C GLY A 165 -6.03 -8.94 -16.48
N LEU A 166 -6.90 -9.10 -15.49
CA LEU A 166 -8.02 -8.19 -15.26
C LEU A 166 -7.55 -6.80 -14.82
N LEU A 167 -6.51 -6.72 -14.00
CA LEU A 167 -5.90 -5.45 -13.63
C LEU A 167 -5.32 -4.73 -14.85
N ALA A 168 -4.65 -5.45 -15.76
CA ALA A 168 -4.13 -4.88 -17.00
C ALA A 168 -5.25 -4.30 -17.88
N GLU A 169 -6.36 -5.04 -18.05
CA GLU A 169 -7.52 -4.54 -18.76
C GLU A 169 -8.10 -3.26 -18.13
N LEU A 170 -8.12 -3.18 -16.80
CA LEU A 170 -8.57 -2.00 -16.07
C LEU A 170 -7.60 -0.81 -16.26
N ALA A 171 -6.29 -1.06 -16.23
CA ALA A 171 -5.26 -0.05 -16.46
C ALA A 171 -5.31 0.56 -17.87
N ASP A 172 -5.76 -0.22 -18.86
CA ASP A 172 -5.94 0.25 -20.24
C ASP A 172 -7.10 1.27 -20.40
N VAL A 173 -8.05 1.29 -19.47
CA VAL A 173 -9.26 2.14 -19.57
C VAL A 173 -9.39 3.18 -18.47
N TYR A 174 -8.68 3.03 -17.36
CA TYR A 174 -8.70 3.97 -16.24
C TYR A 174 -7.43 4.83 -16.25
N GLU A 175 -7.57 6.09 -16.63
CA GLU A 175 -6.43 7.00 -16.81
C GLU A 175 -5.81 7.46 -15.50
N ALA A 176 -6.62 7.62 -14.42
CA ALA A 176 -6.08 8.00 -13.12
C ALA A 176 -5.27 6.85 -12.49
N PRO A 177 -4.47 7.12 -11.43
CA PRO A 177 -3.63 6.10 -10.84
C PRO A 177 -4.42 4.91 -10.26
N LEU A 178 -3.93 3.70 -10.48
CA LEU A 178 -4.32 2.49 -9.76
C LEU A 178 -3.35 2.28 -8.58
N ALA A 179 -3.84 1.63 -7.52
CA ALA A 179 -3.00 1.22 -6.40
C ALA A 179 -3.31 -0.22 -6.01
N THR A 180 -2.27 -0.99 -5.73
CA THR A 180 -2.39 -2.37 -5.27
C THR A 180 -1.07 -2.87 -4.66
N GLY A 181 -1.09 -4.02 -4.01
CA GLY A 181 0.12 -4.69 -3.55
C GLY A 181 0.10 -5.08 -2.08
N GLU A 182 -0.86 -4.62 -1.28
CA GLU A 182 -0.96 -5.01 0.13
C GLU A 182 -1.19 -6.52 0.29
N ASN A 183 -1.86 -7.15 -0.66
CA ASN A 183 -2.14 -8.58 -0.72
C ASN A 183 -1.16 -9.38 -1.60
N LEU A 184 -0.01 -8.80 -1.97
CA LEU A 184 1.09 -9.49 -2.65
C LEU A 184 2.22 -9.78 -1.66
N PHE A 185 2.32 -11.02 -1.23
CA PHE A 185 3.13 -11.40 -0.08
C PHE A 185 4.55 -11.85 -0.41
N SER A 186 5.00 -11.66 -1.65
CA SER A 186 6.36 -11.99 -2.06
C SER A 186 6.89 -11.10 -3.18
N THR A 187 8.21 -11.05 -3.31
CA THR A 187 8.87 -10.39 -4.45
C THR A 187 8.42 -11.00 -5.79
N GLN A 188 8.11 -12.30 -5.83
CA GLN A 188 7.66 -13.00 -7.04
C GLN A 188 6.25 -12.56 -7.45
N ASP A 189 5.34 -12.37 -6.50
CA ASP A 189 3.98 -11.87 -6.77
C ASP A 189 4.06 -10.45 -7.32
N VAL A 190 4.85 -9.57 -6.70
CA VAL A 190 5.06 -8.19 -7.21
C VAL A 190 5.73 -8.20 -8.58
N GLN A 191 6.68 -9.10 -8.82
CA GLN A 191 7.31 -9.23 -10.15
C GLN A 191 6.31 -9.67 -11.22
N ASN A 192 5.37 -10.57 -10.88
CA ASN A 192 4.31 -10.97 -11.79
C ASN A 192 3.33 -9.83 -12.05
N LEU A 193 2.97 -9.06 -11.04
CA LEU A 193 2.17 -7.85 -11.19
C LEU A 193 2.82 -6.88 -12.18
N VAL A 194 4.10 -6.57 -12.01
CA VAL A 194 4.83 -5.64 -12.90
C VAL A 194 4.88 -6.18 -14.35
N ARG A 195 5.02 -7.49 -14.52
CA ARG A 195 5.12 -8.12 -15.85
C ARG A 195 3.77 -8.23 -16.58
N PHE A 196 2.70 -8.46 -15.85
CA PHE A 196 1.43 -8.90 -16.43
C PHE A 196 0.23 -8.05 -16.03
N GLY A 197 0.36 -7.20 -15.01
CA GLY A 197 -0.74 -6.43 -14.44
C GLY A 197 -0.96 -5.05 -15.07
N GLY A 198 -0.21 -4.70 -16.12
CA GLY A 198 -0.39 -3.40 -16.79
C GLY A 198 -0.03 -2.17 -15.95
N MET A 199 0.61 -2.35 -14.79
CA MET A 199 0.98 -1.25 -13.88
C MET A 199 1.99 -0.31 -14.51
N ARG A 200 1.72 0.98 -14.42
CA ARG A 200 2.50 2.07 -15.02
C ARG A 200 3.48 2.63 -14.00
N ALA A 201 4.78 2.44 -14.23
CA ALA A 201 5.82 2.91 -13.32
C ALA A 201 5.67 4.43 -13.05
N ASP A 202 5.73 4.82 -11.77
CA ASP A 202 5.61 6.21 -11.27
C ASP A 202 4.33 6.96 -11.65
N HIS A 203 3.35 6.27 -12.22
CA HIS A 203 1.99 6.75 -12.38
C HIS A 203 1.06 6.04 -11.41
N ASP A 204 1.15 4.71 -11.35
CA ASP A 204 0.42 3.87 -10.40
C ASP A 204 1.19 3.71 -9.08
N VAL A 205 0.54 3.17 -8.05
CA VAL A 205 1.11 3.04 -6.70
C VAL A 205 1.22 1.58 -6.32
N LEU A 206 2.41 1.16 -5.88
CA LEU A 206 2.66 -0.16 -5.32
C LEU A 206 2.71 -0.09 -3.79
N GLN A 207 1.85 -0.85 -3.14
CA GLN A 207 1.57 -0.78 -1.71
C GLN A 207 1.96 -2.09 -0.99
N THR A 208 3.19 -2.57 -1.22
CA THR A 208 3.65 -3.78 -0.49
C THR A 208 3.53 -3.58 1.02
N ASP A 209 3.04 -4.59 1.71
CA ASP A 209 2.96 -4.59 3.18
C ASP A 209 4.18 -5.33 3.75
N PRO A 210 5.14 -4.63 4.38
CA PRO A 210 6.38 -5.25 4.83
C PRO A 210 6.21 -6.41 5.81
N PRO A 211 5.40 -6.32 6.89
CA PRO A 211 5.15 -7.45 7.78
C PRO A 211 4.51 -8.65 7.08
N GLN A 212 3.67 -8.41 6.06
CA GLN A 212 3.04 -9.49 5.31
C GLN A 212 3.96 -10.09 4.24
N SER A 213 5.00 -9.38 3.83
CA SER A 213 5.91 -9.73 2.73
C SER A 213 7.30 -10.14 3.21
N TYR A 214 7.40 -10.99 4.21
CA TYR A 214 8.67 -11.49 4.79
C TYR A 214 9.57 -10.43 5.45
N GLY A 215 9.08 -9.21 5.73
CA GLY A 215 9.81 -8.20 6.47
C GLY A 215 10.71 -7.29 5.63
N VAL A 216 11.60 -6.55 6.29
CA VAL A 216 12.43 -5.49 5.71
C VAL A 216 13.37 -6.01 4.62
N VAL A 217 14.06 -7.12 4.90
CA VAL A 217 15.03 -7.70 3.94
C VAL A 217 14.35 -8.09 2.62
N ALA A 218 13.19 -8.73 2.69
CA ALA A 218 12.47 -9.12 1.48
C ALA A 218 11.94 -7.90 0.72
N VAL A 219 11.42 -6.90 1.42
CA VAL A 219 10.93 -5.65 0.82
C VAL A 219 12.07 -4.88 0.13
N THR A 220 13.27 -4.84 0.71
CA THR A 220 14.41 -4.20 0.03
C THR A 220 14.76 -4.88 -1.29
N ARG A 221 14.63 -6.21 -1.37
CA ARG A 221 14.82 -6.97 -2.61
C ARG A 221 13.71 -6.65 -3.62
N THR A 222 12.47 -6.54 -3.16
CA THR A 222 11.32 -6.12 -3.98
C THR A 222 11.55 -4.72 -4.56
N ILE A 223 11.96 -3.76 -3.73
CA ILE A 223 12.26 -2.38 -4.17
C ILE A 223 13.39 -2.36 -5.20
N LYS A 224 14.46 -3.16 -4.99
CA LYS A 224 15.54 -3.27 -5.98
C LYS A 224 15.01 -3.77 -7.32
N MET A 225 14.22 -4.83 -7.32
CA MET A 225 13.59 -5.37 -8.53
C MET A 225 12.68 -4.31 -9.20
N LEU A 226 11.91 -3.55 -8.43
CA LEU A 226 11.05 -2.48 -8.95
C LEU A 226 11.87 -1.37 -9.61
N LYS A 227 12.96 -0.92 -9.00
CA LYS A 227 13.89 0.07 -9.60
C LYS A 227 14.49 -0.41 -10.91
N GLU A 228 14.83 -1.69 -11.02
CA GLU A 228 15.30 -2.31 -12.26
C GLU A 228 14.23 -2.35 -13.37
N ASN A 229 12.95 -2.17 -13.00
CA ASN A 229 11.80 -2.10 -13.91
C ASN A 229 11.22 -0.67 -14.06
N GLY A 230 12.01 0.35 -13.76
CA GLY A 230 11.67 1.75 -14.01
C GLY A 230 10.85 2.45 -12.92
N TRP A 231 10.63 1.81 -11.76
CA TRP A 231 9.97 2.44 -10.62
C TRP A 231 10.94 3.29 -9.82
N THR A 232 10.47 4.44 -9.34
CA THR A 232 11.16 5.25 -8.33
C THR A 232 10.40 5.22 -7.01
N GLU A 233 10.91 5.96 -6.02
CA GLU A 233 10.27 6.08 -4.71
C GLU A 233 8.86 6.72 -4.79
N ASN A 234 8.55 7.45 -5.85
CA ASN A 234 7.25 8.13 -6.00
C ASN A 234 6.09 7.15 -6.21
N GLY A 235 6.35 6.01 -6.84
CA GLY A 235 5.37 4.95 -7.05
C GLY A 235 5.31 3.93 -5.92
N LEU A 236 6.06 4.11 -4.82
CA LEU A 236 6.15 3.15 -3.73
C LEU A 236 5.55 3.73 -2.45
N MET A 237 4.52 3.09 -1.94
CA MET A 237 3.83 3.52 -0.72
C MET A 237 3.49 2.29 0.13
N PRO A 238 4.31 1.95 1.14
CA PRO A 238 4.05 0.78 1.96
C PRO A 238 2.68 0.83 2.61
N HIS A 239 1.94 -0.27 2.51
CA HIS A 239 0.70 -0.45 3.25
C HIS A 239 0.98 -0.60 4.75
N GLY A 240 -0.03 -0.28 5.56
CA GLY A 240 -0.05 -0.52 7.00
C GLY A 240 0.22 0.73 7.83
N GLY A 241 -0.51 0.83 8.93
CA GLY A 241 -0.44 1.93 9.89
C GLY A 241 0.46 1.65 11.10
N ASN A 242 1.41 0.70 11.01
CA ASN A 242 2.29 0.37 12.11
C ASN A 242 3.60 1.18 12.09
N GLN A 243 4.20 1.36 13.25
CA GLN A 243 5.42 2.17 13.42
C GLN A 243 6.61 1.64 12.61
N MET A 244 6.74 0.31 12.45
CA MET A 244 7.87 -0.26 11.72
C MET A 244 7.74 0.00 10.22
N SER A 245 6.54 -0.06 9.63
CA SER A 245 6.32 0.32 8.23
C SER A 245 6.69 1.79 7.98
N LEU A 246 6.39 2.68 8.94
CA LEU A 246 6.84 4.07 8.89
C LEU A 246 8.37 4.19 8.92
N HIS A 247 9.04 3.43 9.79
CA HIS A 247 10.51 3.38 9.83
C HIS A 247 11.12 2.83 8.54
N ILE A 248 10.50 1.82 7.93
CA ILE A 248 10.95 1.24 6.66
C ILE A 248 10.87 2.29 5.56
N ALA A 249 9.71 2.92 5.40
CA ALA A 249 9.52 3.95 4.40
C ALA A 249 10.49 5.12 4.59
N ALA A 250 10.67 5.61 5.84
CA ALA A 250 11.62 6.67 6.14
C ALA A 250 13.07 6.26 5.84
N GLY A 251 13.48 5.07 6.23
CA GLY A 251 14.85 4.57 6.03
C GLY A 251 15.19 4.29 4.58
N LEU A 252 14.23 3.79 3.81
CA LEU A 252 14.41 3.50 2.38
C LEU A 252 14.15 4.72 1.49
N GLY A 253 13.62 5.82 2.03
CA GLY A 253 13.42 7.09 1.32
C GLY A 253 12.23 7.06 0.36
N MET A 254 11.17 6.33 0.72
CA MET A 254 9.93 6.22 -0.05
C MET A 254 9.06 7.48 0.06
#